data_e171e9e42e8802a88326edd7f00ef787
#
_entry.id   e171e9e42e8802a88326edd7f00ef787
#
_cell.length_a   1.000
_cell.length_b   1.000
_cell.length_c   1.000
_cell.angle_alpha   90.00
_cell.angle_beta   90.00
_cell.angle_gamma   90.00
#
_symmetry.space_group_name_H-M   'P 1'
#
loop_
_entity.id
_entity.type
_entity.pdbx_description
1 polymer ?
#
loop_
_entity_poly.entity_id
_entity_poly.type
_entity_poly.pdbx_seq_one_letter_code
_entity_poly.pdbx_strand_id
1 'polypeptide(L)'
;METSPIPEIRIRQQAIKYYLVLLMWPLYLFFLPAVFARWGALAILFMIFPGVYLFTWVGYLMHESWHKYVPNIPNGFFYNSFALMLLSDPQLYQMTHGMHHSKVHTYEDAEFHPVGEIKNRTLRIMYNWAEVFTGVAWLVIMATVAVPFDKRFTGRYRAWKPAASLAFWAVFMGGIGYLSHLVFGVTLLQIALSFAISIWLNSFILHHSQLIEHGNLYVEGTFEQRNIWTRNLRSAGLAEKIFLFFTHGDSQEHVLHHTQTKYYLRPFTGAAPMPERSMYINLRDYLKILGRMLAGKPDYYANPDSAPV
;
A
#
# COMPACT_ATOMS: atom_id res chain seq x y z
N MET A 1 -20.99 15.36 16.76
CA MET A 1 -21.57 14.04 17.10
C MET A 1 -20.46 13.23 17.76
N GLU A 2 -20.63 12.79 18.99
CA GLU A 2 -19.67 11.87 19.61
C GLU A 2 -19.76 10.54 18.87
N THR A 3 -18.64 10.14 18.25
CA THR A 3 -18.53 8.81 17.64
C THR A 3 -18.63 7.78 18.76
N SER A 4 -19.50 6.80 18.58
CA SER A 4 -19.60 5.66 19.50
C SER A 4 -18.22 5.04 19.69
N PRO A 5 -17.74 4.86 20.93
CA PRO A 5 -16.41 4.29 21.15
C PRO A 5 -16.36 2.88 20.56
N ILE A 6 -15.25 2.58 19.89
CA ILE A 6 -15.02 1.25 19.29
C ILE A 6 -15.03 0.22 20.41
N PRO A 7 -15.84 -0.86 20.32
CA PRO A 7 -15.92 -1.86 21.38
C PRO A 7 -14.53 -2.48 21.68
N GLU A 8 -14.20 -2.61 22.96
CA GLU A 8 -12.91 -3.15 23.41
C GLU A 8 -12.58 -4.53 22.80
N ILE A 9 -13.60 -5.38 22.63
CA ILE A 9 -13.42 -6.69 22.00
C ILE A 9 -12.88 -6.58 20.56
N ARG A 10 -13.28 -5.57 19.79
CA ARG A 10 -12.77 -5.34 18.44
C ARG A 10 -11.32 -4.87 18.45
N ILE A 11 -10.95 -4.03 19.42
CA ILE A 11 -9.57 -3.59 19.62
C ILE A 11 -8.66 -4.79 19.93
N ARG A 12 -9.11 -5.70 20.81
CA ARG A 12 -8.37 -6.92 21.14
C ARG A 12 -8.24 -7.86 19.92
N GLN A 13 -9.31 -8.03 19.15
CA GLN A 13 -9.26 -8.81 17.90
C GLN A 13 -8.29 -8.22 16.90
N GLN A 14 -8.24 -6.91 16.77
CA GLN A 14 -7.27 -6.24 15.92
C GLN A 14 -5.83 -6.47 16.40
N ALA A 15 -5.57 -6.33 17.70
CA ALA A 15 -4.24 -6.59 18.28
C ALA A 15 -3.74 -8.00 17.99
N ILE A 16 -4.59 -9.03 18.10
CA ILE A 16 -4.22 -10.42 17.77
C ILE A 16 -3.75 -10.55 16.32
N LYS A 17 -4.36 -9.85 15.38
CA LYS A 17 -3.97 -9.90 13.96
C LYS A 17 -2.53 -9.46 13.73
N TYR A 18 -2.02 -8.49 14.47
CA TYR A 18 -0.63 -8.06 14.37
C TYR A 18 0.35 -9.20 14.65
N TYR A 19 0.11 -9.95 15.73
CA TYR A 19 0.96 -11.09 16.07
C TYR A 19 0.81 -12.24 15.08
N LEU A 20 -0.42 -12.52 14.63
CA LEU A 20 -0.67 -13.56 13.64
C LEU A 20 0.06 -13.26 12.32
N VAL A 21 -0.03 -12.04 11.80
CA VAL A 21 0.61 -11.67 10.53
C VAL A 21 2.13 -11.67 10.66
N LEU A 22 2.67 -11.22 11.79
CA LEU A 22 4.11 -11.27 12.06
C LEU A 22 4.67 -12.71 11.96
N LEU A 23 3.87 -13.73 12.32
CA LEU A 23 4.22 -15.14 12.19
C LEU A 23 3.89 -15.72 10.81
N MET A 24 2.68 -15.42 10.30
CA MET A 24 2.16 -16.06 9.09
C MET A 24 2.90 -15.64 7.83
N TRP A 25 3.37 -14.39 7.75
CA TRP A 25 4.10 -13.92 6.59
C TRP A 25 5.45 -14.63 6.38
N PRO A 26 6.35 -14.76 7.38
CA PRO A 26 7.56 -15.57 7.25
C PRO A 26 7.26 -17.04 6.96
N LEU A 27 6.22 -17.63 7.57
CA LEU A 27 5.80 -19.01 7.27
C LEU A 27 5.34 -19.17 5.82
N TYR A 28 4.56 -18.23 5.29
CA TYR A 28 4.19 -18.23 3.89
C TYR A 28 5.44 -18.22 2.98
N LEU A 29 6.39 -17.31 3.23
CA LEU A 29 7.63 -17.23 2.47
C LEU A 29 8.46 -18.53 2.56
N PHE A 30 8.48 -19.17 3.72
CA PHE A 30 9.19 -20.44 3.92
C PHE A 30 8.61 -21.57 3.07
N PHE A 31 7.28 -21.68 2.98
CA PHE A 31 6.62 -22.74 2.19
C PHE A 31 6.53 -22.43 0.70
N LEU A 32 6.55 -21.16 0.31
CA LEU A 32 6.33 -20.72 -1.07
C LEU A 32 7.27 -21.38 -2.10
N PRO A 33 8.61 -21.51 -1.89
CA PRO A 33 9.48 -22.16 -2.86
C PRO A 33 9.15 -23.66 -3.03
N ALA A 34 8.76 -24.35 -1.96
CA ALA A 34 8.36 -25.75 -2.00
C ALA A 34 7.05 -25.96 -2.79
N VAL A 35 6.06 -25.09 -2.56
CA VAL A 35 4.82 -25.08 -3.33
C VAL A 35 5.10 -24.80 -4.81
N PHE A 36 5.96 -23.81 -5.10
CA PHE A 36 6.36 -23.48 -6.46
C PHE A 36 7.07 -24.63 -7.16
N ALA A 37 8.01 -25.29 -6.46
CA ALA A 37 8.73 -26.45 -6.99
C ALA A 37 7.80 -27.64 -7.29
N ARG A 38 6.78 -27.85 -6.44
CA ARG A 38 5.86 -28.99 -6.55
C ARG A 38 4.73 -28.75 -7.56
N TRP A 39 4.20 -27.55 -7.63
CA TRP A 39 2.99 -27.22 -8.41
C TRP A 39 3.27 -26.42 -9.69
N GLY A 40 4.51 -25.92 -9.88
CA GLY A 40 4.87 -25.11 -11.04
C GLY A 40 3.94 -23.91 -11.20
N ALA A 41 3.32 -23.75 -12.38
CA ALA A 41 2.42 -22.63 -12.67
C ALA A 41 1.18 -22.56 -11.74
N LEU A 42 0.71 -23.69 -11.18
CA LEU A 42 -0.42 -23.70 -10.25
C LEU A 42 -0.09 -23.04 -8.91
N ALA A 43 1.20 -22.87 -8.59
CA ALA A 43 1.61 -22.09 -7.41
C ALA A 43 1.11 -20.65 -7.42
N ILE A 44 0.69 -20.12 -8.57
CA ILE A 44 0.05 -18.80 -8.67
C ILE A 44 -1.18 -18.69 -7.77
N LEU A 45 -1.93 -19.78 -7.58
CA LEU A 45 -3.09 -19.79 -6.67
C LEU A 45 -2.66 -19.60 -5.22
N PHE A 46 -1.53 -20.17 -4.82
CA PHE A 46 -0.95 -19.97 -3.50
C PHE A 46 -0.32 -18.56 -3.34
N MET A 47 0.19 -17.99 -4.43
CA MET A 47 0.69 -16.61 -4.45
C MET A 47 -0.43 -15.58 -4.34
N ILE A 48 -1.60 -15.85 -4.95
CA ILE A 48 -2.79 -15.01 -4.82
C ILE A 48 -3.43 -15.21 -3.45
N PHE A 49 -3.67 -16.44 -3.06
CA PHE A 49 -4.24 -16.77 -1.75
C PHE A 49 -3.48 -17.94 -1.13
N PRO A 50 -2.73 -17.74 -0.03
CA PRO A 50 -2.75 -16.61 0.92
C PRO A 50 -1.77 -15.46 0.63
N GLY A 51 -0.93 -15.51 -0.40
CA GLY A 51 0.16 -14.56 -0.61
C GLY A 51 -0.27 -13.10 -0.65
N VAL A 52 -1.11 -12.72 -1.62
CA VAL A 52 -1.63 -11.34 -1.72
C VAL A 52 -2.36 -10.93 -0.45
N TYR A 53 -3.18 -11.83 0.09
CA TYR A 53 -3.96 -11.57 1.30
C TYR A 53 -3.06 -11.21 2.50
N LEU A 54 -2.00 -11.98 2.74
CA LEU A 54 -1.06 -11.71 3.84
C LEU A 54 -0.22 -10.46 3.58
N PHE A 55 0.26 -10.26 2.35
CA PHE A 55 1.08 -9.11 2.01
C PHE A 55 0.33 -7.79 2.16
N THR A 56 -0.88 -7.72 1.64
CA THR A 56 -1.73 -6.54 1.81
C THR A 56 -2.04 -6.29 3.27
N TRP A 57 -2.21 -7.36 4.04
CA TRP A 57 -2.39 -7.24 5.48
C TRP A 57 -1.16 -6.68 6.20
N VAL A 58 0.05 -7.13 5.84
CA VAL A 58 1.31 -6.54 6.36
C VAL A 58 1.33 -5.04 6.06
N GLY A 59 0.97 -4.62 4.83
CA GLY A 59 0.90 -3.21 4.43
C GLY A 59 -0.05 -2.39 5.29
N TYR A 60 -1.25 -2.89 5.48
CA TYR A 60 -2.26 -2.18 6.27
C TYR A 60 -1.94 -2.13 7.76
N LEU A 61 -1.42 -3.22 8.34
CA LEU A 61 -1.02 -3.21 9.75
C LEU A 61 0.20 -2.33 10.00
N MET A 62 1.14 -2.25 9.05
CA MET A 62 2.23 -1.27 9.07
C MET A 62 1.67 0.15 9.16
N HIS A 63 0.76 0.48 8.26
CA HIS A 63 0.13 1.79 8.15
C HIS A 63 -0.67 2.15 9.43
N GLU A 64 -1.50 1.23 9.94
CA GLU A 64 -2.21 1.43 11.21
C GLU A 64 -1.25 1.62 12.40
N SER A 65 -0.14 0.88 12.43
CA SER A 65 0.88 1.02 13.47
C SER A 65 1.55 2.39 13.45
N TRP A 66 1.78 2.94 12.27
CA TRP A 66 2.30 4.30 12.12
C TRP A 66 1.34 5.33 12.71
N HIS A 67 0.06 5.21 12.44
CA HIS A 67 -0.98 6.06 13.02
C HIS A 67 -1.30 5.77 14.50
N LYS A 68 -0.78 4.67 15.05
CA LYS A 68 -1.02 4.23 16.43
C LYS A 68 -2.50 3.98 16.74
N TYR A 69 -3.23 3.45 15.76
CA TYR A 69 -4.67 3.22 15.90
C TYR A 69 -5.04 2.17 16.96
N VAL A 70 -4.22 1.15 17.13
CA VAL A 70 -4.49 0.12 18.13
C VAL A 70 -3.80 0.49 19.44
N PRO A 71 -4.56 0.77 20.51
CA PRO A 71 -3.98 1.07 21.82
C PRO A 71 -3.38 -0.19 22.44
N ASN A 72 -2.48 0.01 23.40
CA ASN A 72 -1.88 -1.02 24.25
C ASN A 72 -1.09 -2.12 23.51
N ILE A 73 -0.61 -1.84 22.28
CA ILE A 73 0.36 -2.67 21.58
C ILE A 73 1.64 -1.87 21.32
N PRO A 74 2.79 -2.53 21.12
CA PRO A 74 4.03 -1.85 20.78
C PRO A 74 4.03 -1.40 19.31
N ASN A 75 3.23 -0.37 18.98
CA ASN A 75 3.04 0.11 17.62
C ASN A 75 4.37 0.39 16.88
N GLY A 76 5.36 0.99 17.57
CA GLY A 76 6.68 1.24 16.97
C GLY A 76 7.43 -0.04 16.55
N PHE A 77 7.31 -1.11 17.34
CA PHE A 77 7.87 -2.41 16.98
C PHE A 77 7.19 -2.99 15.72
N PHE A 78 5.86 -3.04 15.71
CA PHE A 78 5.11 -3.57 14.57
C PHE A 78 5.33 -2.73 13.31
N TYR A 79 5.31 -1.41 13.44
CA TYR A 79 5.60 -0.50 12.33
C TYR A 79 6.96 -0.81 11.68
N ASN A 80 8.04 -0.84 12.47
CA ASN A 80 9.37 -1.11 11.93
C ASN A 80 9.48 -2.52 11.33
N SER A 81 8.91 -3.54 12.01
CA SER A 81 8.95 -4.92 11.53
C SER A 81 8.22 -5.08 10.21
N PHE A 82 7.00 -4.55 10.09
CA PHE A 82 6.21 -4.66 8.87
C PHE A 82 6.77 -3.82 7.72
N ALA A 83 7.30 -2.62 7.99
CA ALA A 83 7.97 -1.84 6.95
C ALA A 83 9.16 -2.60 6.35
N LEU A 84 10.01 -3.18 7.19
CA LEU A 84 11.12 -4.00 6.73
C LEU A 84 10.67 -5.26 5.98
N MET A 85 9.56 -5.89 6.38
CA MET A 85 8.96 -7.03 5.66
C MET A 85 8.45 -6.66 4.28
N LEU A 86 8.07 -5.39 4.06
CA LEU A 86 7.62 -4.83 2.78
C LEU A 86 8.74 -4.21 1.95
N LEU A 87 9.99 -4.41 2.32
CA LEU A 87 11.15 -3.78 1.66
C LEU A 87 11.22 -2.26 1.79
N SER A 88 10.44 -1.68 2.65
CA SER A 88 10.43 -0.25 2.89
C SER A 88 11.34 0.12 4.06
N ASP A 89 12.14 1.17 3.91
CA ASP A 89 12.80 1.78 5.05
C ASP A 89 11.75 2.48 5.92
N PRO A 90 11.66 2.17 7.23
CA PRO A 90 10.63 2.75 8.10
C PRO A 90 10.67 4.28 8.16
N GLN A 91 11.87 4.89 8.16
CA GLN A 91 11.98 6.34 8.18
C GLN A 91 11.56 6.95 6.84
N LEU A 92 11.91 6.31 5.72
CA LEU A 92 11.48 6.74 4.40
C LEU A 92 9.96 6.78 4.32
N TYR A 93 9.30 5.68 4.67
CA TYR A 93 7.85 5.60 4.68
C TYR A 93 7.21 6.65 5.60
N GLN A 94 7.74 6.82 6.82
CA GLN A 94 7.25 7.84 7.74
C GLN A 94 7.28 9.25 7.15
N MET A 95 8.34 9.57 6.40
CA MET A 95 8.53 10.90 5.81
C MET A 95 7.62 11.12 4.60
N THR A 96 7.55 10.14 3.70
CA THR A 96 6.72 10.23 2.48
C THR A 96 5.24 10.18 2.84
N HIS A 97 4.82 9.26 3.69
CA HIS A 97 3.44 9.11 4.12
C HIS A 97 2.93 10.29 4.97
N GLY A 98 3.76 10.84 5.85
CA GLY A 98 3.42 12.06 6.58
C GLY A 98 3.23 13.28 5.65
N MET A 99 4.01 13.33 4.57
CA MET A 99 3.82 14.35 3.54
C MET A 99 2.58 14.08 2.69
N HIS A 100 2.30 12.82 2.36
CA HIS A 100 1.08 12.41 1.66
C HIS A 100 -0.17 12.93 2.38
N HIS A 101 -0.33 12.69 3.68
CA HIS A 101 -1.47 13.20 4.44
C HIS A 101 -1.63 14.73 4.37
N SER A 102 -0.53 15.46 4.38
CA SER A 102 -0.56 16.94 4.36
C SER A 102 -0.71 17.53 2.96
N LYS A 103 -0.28 16.81 1.91
CA LYS A 103 -0.15 17.28 0.53
C LYS A 103 -0.88 16.39 -0.48
N VAL A 104 -1.79 15.56 0.00
CA VAL A 104 -2.56 14.64 -0.84
C VAL A 104 -3.14 15.34 -2.08
N HIS A 105 -3.05 14.69 -3.23
CA HIS A 105 -3.51 15.17 -4.53
C HIS A 105 -2.83 16.44 -5.05
N THR A 106 -1.63 16.76 -4.57
CA THR A 106 -0.81 17.86 -5.11
C THR A 106 0.53 17.34 -5.65
N TYR A 107 1.23 18.15 -6.43
CA TYR A 107 2.59 17.84 -6.89
C TYR A 107 3.64 17.81 -5.76
N GLU A 108 3.27 18.21 -4.56
CA GLU A 108 4.13 18.10 -3.39
C GLU A 108 3.95 16.78 -2.62
N ASP A 109 2.95 15.98 -2.97
CA ASP A 109 2.75 14.65 -2.39
C ASP A 109 3.95 13.77 -2.71
N ALA A 110 4.59 13.22 -1.69
CA ALA A 110 5.81 12.43 -1.85
C ALA A 110 5.55 10.93 -2.02
N GLU A 111 4.30 10.49 -1.87
CA GLU A 111 3.89 9.08 -2.01
C GLU A 111 3.11 8.86 -3.30
N PHE A 112 2.09 9.66 -3.57
CA PHE A 112 1.18 9.52 -4.73
C PHE A 112 1.03 10.85 -5.47
N HIS A 113 2.13 11.46 -5.87
CA HIS A 113 2.05 12.74 -6.56
C HIS A 113 1.47 12.59 -7.97
N PRO A 114 0.61 13.52 -8.39
CA PRO A 114 0.15 13.57 -9.76
C PRO A 114 1.31 13.75 -10.74
N VAL A 115 1.26 13.08 -11.87
CA VAL A 115 2.35 13.09 -12.87
C VAL A 115 2.24 14.21 -13.91
N GLY A 116 1.29 15.13 -13.76
CA GLY A 116 1.06 16.24 -14.69
C GLY A 116 2.22 17.23 -14.80
N GLU A 117 3.11 17.28 -13.80
CA GLU A 117 4.36 18.04 -13.89
C GLU A 117 5.29 17.53 -14.98
N ILE A 118 5.23 16.24 -15.32
CA ILE A 118 6.00 15.66 -16.41
C ILE A 118 5.43 16.16 -17.73
N LYS A 119 5.94 17.27 -18.26
CA LYS A 119 5.44 17.89 -19.50
C LYS A 119 5.60 17.00 -20.72
N ASN A 120 6.69 16.22 -20.79
CA ASN A 120 6.91 15.28 -21.87
C ASN A 120 5.96 14.09 -21.76
N ARG A 121 5.05 13.95 -22.74
CA ARG A 121 4.04 12.88 -22.76
C ARG A 121 4.67 11.49 -22.77
N THR A 122 5.76 11.28 -23.51
CA THR A 122 6.42 9.96 -23.58
C THR A 122 6.98 9.56 -22.22
N LEU A 123 7.67 10.47 -21.53
CA LEU A 123 8.17 10.22 -20.17
C LEU A 123 7.04 9.95 -19.20
N ARG A 124 5.92 10.66 -19.31
CA ARG A 124 4.73 10.42 -18.48
C ARG A 124 4.11 9.05 -18.76
N ILE A 125 4.04 8.61 -20.01
CA ILE A 125 3.63 7.25 -20.37
C ILE A 125 4.56 6.22 -19.72
N MET A 126 5.87 6.36 -19.89
CA MET A 126 6.85 5.42 -19.32
C MET A 126 6.74 5.34 -17.80
N TYR A 127 6.59 6.48 -17.12
CA TYR A 127 6.41 6.54 -15.68
C TYR A 127 5.14 5.77 -15.25
N ASN A 128 3.99 6.10 -15.87
CA ASN A 128 2.72 5.46 -15.54
C ASN A 128 2.72 3.94 -15.82
N TRP A 129 3.36 3.50 -16.92
CA TRP A 129 3.52 2.08 -17.20
C TRP A 129 4.37 1.40 -16.12
N ALA A 130 5.51 2.00 -15.74
CA ALA A 130 6.32 1.48 -14.67
C ALA A 130 5.52 1.39 -13.36
N GLU A 131 4.83 2.44 -12.96
CA GLU A 131 4.01 2.50 -11.75
C GLU A 131 2.89 1.44 -11.76
N VAL A 132 2.07 1.41 -12.79
CA VAL A 132 0.92 0.51 -12.90
C VAL A 132 1.34 -0.96 -12.87
N PHE A 133 2.45 -1.33 -13.54
CA PHE A 133 2.85 -2.74 -13.67
C PHE A 133 3.84 -3.22 -12.61
N THR A 134 4.59 -2.34 -11.95
CA THR A 134 5.50 -2.77 -10.86
C THR A 134 4.89 -2.56 -9.47
N GLY A 135 3.87 -1.73 -9.37
CA GLY A 135 3.11 -1.53 -8.13
C GLY A 135 3.91 -0.81 -7.04
N VAL A 136 3.71 -1.21 -5.78
CA VAL A 136 4.39 -0.62 -4.60
C VAL A 136 5.91 -0.63 -4.75
N ALA A 137 6.47 -1.62 -5.45
CA ALA A 137 7.92 -1.67 -5.70
C ALA A 137 8.42 -0.42 -6.44
N TRP A 138 7.61 0.15 -7.36
CA TRP A 138 7.93 1.42 -8.02
C TRP A 138 8.01 2.57 -7.03
N LEU A 139 7.04 2.69 -6.14
CA LEU A 139 7.02 3.73 -5.11
C LEU A 139 8.24 3.62 -4.19
N VAL A 140 8.59 2.41 -3.75
CA VAL A 140 9.77 2.17 -2.91
C VAL A 140 11.05 2.57 -3.64
N ILE A 141 11.20 2.17 -4.91
CA ILE A 141 12.37 2.53 -5.73
C ILE A 141 12.45 4.05 -5.90
N MET A 142 11.35 4.69 -6.31
CA MET A 142 11.31 6.13 -6.55
C MET A 142 11.58 6.92 -5.26
N ALA A 143 10.97 6.53 -4.15
CA ALA A 143 11.21 7.17 -2.86
C ALA A 143 12.68 6.98 -2.42
N THR A 144 13.24 5.78 -2.56
CA THR A 144 14.64 5.49 -2.20
C THR A 144 15.63 6.31 -3.03
N VAL A 145 15.33 6.55 -4.31
CA VAL A 145 16.18 7.33 -5.22
C VAL A 145 15.94 8.84 -5.03
N ALA A 146 14.69 9.29 -4.92
CA ALA A 146 14.34 10.71 -4.94
C ALA A 146 14.55 11.41 -3.59
N VAL A 147 14.15 10.78 -2.49
CA VAL A 147 14.17 11.41 -1.15
C VAL A 147 15.56 11.88 -0.71
N PRO A 148 16.68 11.16 -0.94
CA PRO A 148 18.00 11.63 -0.57
C PRO A 148 18.41 12.95 -1.23
N PHE A 149 17.85 13.26 -2.40
CA PHE A 149 18.14 14.47 -3.18
C PHE A 149 17.06 15.55 -3.03
N ASP A 150 15.96 15.24 -2.40
CA ASP A 150 14.87 16.18 -2.18
C ASP A 150 15.19 17.13 -1.02
N LYS A 151 15.23 18.42 -1.33
CA LYS A 151 15.53 19.47 -0.34
C LYS A 151 14.59 19.48 0.86
N ARG A 152 13.36 19.01 0.70
CA ARG A 152 12.35 18.90 1.78
C ARG A 152 12.78 17.91 2.87
N PHE A 153 13.62 16.94 2.51
CA PHE A 153 14.11 15.88 3.40
C PHE A 153 15.61 16.00 3.76
N THR A 154 16.30 17.01 3.22
CA THR A 154 17.73 17.21 3.45
C THR A 154 18.04 17.31 4.96
N GLY A 155 19.02 16.53 5.40
CA GLY A 155 19.44 16.45 6.81
C GLY A 155 18.52 15.61 7.71
N ARG A 156 17.35 15.21 7.24
CA ARG A 156 16.41 14.35 7.98
C ARG A 156 16.56 12.87 7.64
N TYR A 157 16.93 12.57 6.39
CA TYR A 157 17.12 11.20 5.93
C TYR A 157 18.61 10.89 5.75
N ARG A 158 19.05 9.77 6.29
CA ARG A 158 20.46 9.36 6.22
C ARG A 158 20.69 8.44 5.03
N ALA A 159 21.60 8.79 4.13
CA ALA A 159 21.87 8.09 2.87
C ALA A 159 22.28 6.59 3.02
N TRP A 160 22.76 6.16 4.19
CA TRP A 160 23.11 4.76 4.45
C TRP A 160 21.89 3.85 4.75
N LYS A 161 20.75 4.44 5.13
CA LYS A 161 19.56 3.66 5.53
C LYS A 161 18.99 2.76 4.47
N PRO A 162 18.88 3.16 3.19
CA PRO A 162 18.46 2.23 2.14
C PRO A 162 19.35 1.00 2.05
N ALA A 163 20.67 1.18 2.20
CA ALA A 163 21.60 0.07 2.16
C ALA A 163 21.40 -0.88 3.36
N ALA A 164 21.12 -0.34 4.55
CA ALA A 164 20.82 -1.14 5.73
C ALA A 164 19.50 -1.93 5.57
N SER A 165 18.46 -1.32 5.01
CA SER A 165 17.19 -1.98 4.72
C SER A 165 17.36 -3.09 3.69
N LEU A 166 18.13 -2.85 2.62
CA LEU A 166 18.48 -3.87 1.62
C LEU A 166 19.29 -5.03 2.23
N ALA A 167 20.26 -4.72 3.11
CA ALA A 167 21.03 -5.75 3.80
C ALA A 167 20.15 -6.60 4.73
N PHE A 168 19.28 -5.96 5.52
CA PHE A 168 18.30 -6.68 6.34
C PHE A 168 17.44 -7.60 5.46
N TRP A 169 16.96 -7.08 4.36
CA TRP A 169 16.10 -7.83 3.47
C TRP A 169 16.81 -9.02 2.81
N ALA A 170 18.03 -8.84 2.36
CA ALA A 170 18.86 -9.93 1.83
C ALA A 170 19.07 -11.03 2.87
N VAL A 171 19.33 -10.68 4.13
CA VAL A 171 19.47 -11.63 5.23
C VAL A 171 18.14 -12.31 5.55
N PHE A 172 17.04 -11.56 5.63
CA PHE A 172 15.71 -12.10 5.94
C PHE A 172 15.21 -13.07 4.86
N MET A 173 15.18 -12.63 3.61
CA MET A 173 14.72 -13.45 2.49
C MET A 173 15.69 -14.58 2.16
N GLY A 174 16.99 -14.29 2.21
CA GLY A 174 18.05 -15.27 2.01
C GLY A 174 18.03 -16.36 3.10
N GLY A 175 17.84 -15.97 4.36
CA GLY A 175 17.70 -16.89 5.49
C GLY A 175 16.49 -17.80 5.36
N ILE A 176 15.32 -17.23 5.05
CA ILE A 176 14.10 -18.01 4.83
C ILE A 176 14.25 -18.94 3.62
N GLY A 177 14.78 -18.43 2.50
CA GLY A 177 15.05 -19.25 1.32
C GLY A 177 16.03 -20.39 1.58
N TYR A 178 17.09 -20.12 2.33
CA TYR A 178 18.06 -21.13 2.74
C TYR A 178 17.44 -22.22 3.64
N LEU A 179 16.60 -21.82 4.60
CA LEU A 179 15.85 -22.79 5.42
C LEU A 179 14.90 -23.63 4.55
N SER A 180 14.21 -23.02 3.59
CA SER A 180 13.38 -23.75 2.63
C SER A 180 14.19 -24.74 1.79
N HIS A 181 15.40 -24.35 1.35
CA HIS A 181 16.34 -25.24 0.67
C HIS A 181 16.72 -26.46 1.54
N LEU A 182 17.12 -26.21 2.79
CA LEU A 182 17.52 -27.29 3.71
C LEU A 182 16.40 -28.28 4.00
N VAL A 183 15.17 -27.79 4.15
CA VAL A 183 14.03 -28.64 4.55
C VAL A 183 13.39 -29.34 3.34
N PHE A 184 13.26 -28.66 2.21
CA PHE A 184 12.51 -29.17 1.05
C PHE A 184 13.37 -29.50 -0.16
N GLY A 185 14.67 -29.25 -0.13
CA GLY A 185 15.59 -29.53 -1.25
C GLY A 185 15.37 -28.63 -2.48
N VAL A 186 14.68 -27.50 -2.33
CA VAL A 186 14.39 -26.58 -3.44
C VAL A 186 15.66 -25.88 -3.93
N THR A 187 15.77 -25.63 -5.23
CA THR A 187 16.93 -24.96 -5.82
C THR A 187 16.91 -23.45 -5.59
N LEU A 188 18.09 -22.81 -5.67
CA LEU A 188 18.18 -21.35 -5.59
C LEU A 188 17.34 -20.64 -6.66
N LEU A 189 17.26 -21.21 -7.88
CA LEU A 189 16.42 -20.66 -8.94
C LEU A 189 14.92 -20.71 -8.58
N GLN A 190 14.45 -21.81 -8.00
CA GLN A 190 13.07 -21.94 -7.55
C GLN A 190 12.75 -20.94 -6.43
N ILE A 191 13.67 -20.74 -5.49
CA ILE A 191 13.54 -19.72 -4.44
C ILE A 191 13.44 -18.33 -5.07
N ALA A 192 14.39 -17.97 -5.91
CA ALA A 192 14.45 -16.63 -6.54
C ALA A 192 13.19 -16.33 -7.38
N LEU A 193 12.77 -17.29 -8.23
CA LEU A 193 11.58 -17.10 -9.07
C LEU A 193 10.29 -17.03 -8.24
N SER A 194 10.12 -17.91 -7.24
CA SER A 194 8.91 -17.91 -6.41
C SER A 194 8.78 -16.60 -5.63
N PHE A 195 9.88 -16.09 -5.06
CA PHE A 195 9.88 -14.82 -4.34
C PHE A 195 9.64 -13.64 -5.28
N ALA A 196 10.34 -13.58 -6.42
CA ALA A 196 10.21 -12.49 -7.38
C ALA A 196 8.76 -12.38 -7.92
N ILE A 197 8.17 -13.51 -8.34
CA ILE A 197 6.79 -13.54 -8.86
C ILE A 197 5.79 -13.15 -7.77
N SER A 198 5.95 -13.72 -6.57
CA SER A 198 5.03 -13.43 -5.45
C SER A 198 5.11 -11.96 -5.04
N ILE A 199 6.31 -11.40 -4.87
CA ILE A 199 6.49 -10.00 -4.48
C ILE A 199 5.94 -9.07 -5.55
N TRP A 200 6.21 -9.37 -6.83
CA TRP A 200 5.64 -8.59 -7.92
C TRP A 200 4.11 -8.60 -7.89
N LEU A 201 3.48 -9.78 -7.79
CA LEU A 201 2.02 -9.92 -7.77
C LEU A 201 1.40 -9.21 -6.57
N ASN A 202 2.00 -9.38 -5.39
CA ASN A 202 1.56 -8.77 -4.15
C ASN A 202 1.67 -7.24 -4.21
N SER A 203 2.81 -6.75 -4.70
CA SER A 203 3.07 -5.33 -4.92
C SER A 203 2.08 -4.71 -5.92
N PHE A 204 1.82 -5.41 -7.02
CA PHE A 204 0.85 -5.02 -8.04
C PHE A 204 -0.55 -4.83 -7.43
N ILE A 205 -1.09 -5.84 -6.75
CA ILE A 205 -2.46 -5.79 -6.20
C ILE A 205 -2.59 -4.71 -5.12
N LEU A 206 -1.62 -4.60 -4.20
CA LEU A 206 -1.65 -3.58 -3.16
C LEU A 206 -1.64 -2.16 -3.76
N HIS A 207 -0.79 -1.93 -4.77
CA HIS A 207 -0.73 -0.61 -5.39
C HIS A 207 -2.00 -0.23 -6.15
N HIS A 208 -2.67 -1.21 -6.76
CA HIS A 208 -3.94 -0.94 -7.43
C HIS A 208 -5.04 -0.46 -6.46
N SER A 209 -5.02 -0.85 -5.17
CA SER A 209 -5.91 -0.23 -4.18
C SER A 209 -5.59 1.25 -3.98
N GLN A 210 -4.31 1.58 -3.88
CA GLN A 210 -3.85 2.95 -3.71
C GLN A 210 -4.12 3.82 -4.96
N LEU A 211 -3.99 3.25 -6.17
CA LEU A 211 -4.36 3.95 -7.41
C LEU A 211 -5.87 4.19 -7.54
N ILE A 212 -6.71 3.30 -7.00
CA ILE A 212 -8.14 3.55 -6.87
C ILE A 212 -8.38 4.82 -6.05
N GLU A 213 -7.69 4.94 -4.95
CA GLU A 213 -7.86 6.00 -3.95
C GLU A 213 -7.32 7.35 -4.45
N HIS A 214 -6.13 7.36 -5.06
CA HIS A 214 -5.35 8.55 -5.34
C HIS A 214 -4.95 8.75 -6.80
N GLY A 215 -4.93 7.68 -7.61
CA GLY A 215 -4.34 7.70 -8.95
C GLY A 215 -4.91 8.75 -9.89
N ASN A 216 -4.05 9.44 -10.65
CA ASN A 216 -4.41 10.42 -11.69
C ASN A 216 -5.36 11.54 -11.22
N LEU A 217 -5.17 12.05 -10.02
CA LEU A 217 -6.00 13.10 -9.43
C LEU A 217 -5.14 14.25 -8.92
N TYR A 218 -5.48 15.47 -9.34
CA TYR A 218 -4.88 16.70 -8.84
C TYR A 218 -5.99 17.63 -8.32
N VAL A 219 -5.83 18.13 -7.10
CA VAL A 219 -6.81 19.00 -6.44
C VAL A 219 -6.11 20.21 -5.86
N GLU A 220 -6.47 21.40 -6.34
CA GLU A 220 -6.13 22.66 -5.66
C GLU A 220 -7.12 22.93 -4.54
N GLY A 221 -6.64 23.51 -3.45
CA GLY A 221 -7.53 23.90 -2.35
C GLY A 221 -6.91 23.69 -0.96
N THR A 222 -7.76 23.85 0.06
CA THR A 222 -7.37 23.63 1.44
C THR A 222 -7.10 22.15 1.73
N PHE A 223 -6.55 21.87 2.90
CA PHE A 223 -6.34 20.51 3.37
C PHE A 223 -7.65 19.70 3.35
N GLU A 224 -8.72 20.26 3.88
CA GLU A 224 -10.02 19.61 3.99
C GLU A 224 -10.62 19.34 2.59
N GLN A 225 -10.55 20.31 1.70
CA GLN A 225 -11.03 20.15 0.32
C GLN A 225 -10.30 19.02 -0.41
N ARG A 226 -8.97 18.95 -0.32
CA ARG A 226 -8.20 17.90 -0.97
C ARG A 226 -8.52 16.51 -0.44
N ASN A 227 -8.63 16.36 0.89
CA ASN A 227 -8.88 15.06 1.51
C ASN A 227 -10.25 14.48 1.16
N ILE A 228 -11.29 15.31 1.01
CA ILE A 228 -12.62 14.85 0.57
C ILE A 228 -12.60 14.23 -0.84
N TRP A 229 -11.66 14.63 -1.70
CA TRP A 229 -11.51 14.07 -3.04
C TRP A 229 -10.84 12.70 -3.08
N THR A 230 -10.36 12.19 -1.96
CA THR A 230 -9.89 10.81 -1.85
C THR A 230 -11.04 9.86 -2.19
N ARG A 231 -10.79 8.95 -3.15
CA ARG A 231 -11.81 8.06 -3.68
C ARG A 231 -12.04 6.86 -2.77
N ASN A 232 -13.26 6.33 -2.84
CA ASN A 232 -13.64 5.08 -2.20
C ASN A 232 -14.14 4.10 -3.26
N LEU A 233 -13.86 2.82 -3.10
CA LEU A 233 -14.37 1.77 -3.97
C LEU A 233 -15.75 1.33 -3.51
N ARG A 234 -16.75 1.47 -4.39
CA ARG A 234 -18.11 0.98 -4.11
C ARG A 234 -18.17 -0.54 -4.24
N SER A 235 -18.66 -1.21 -3.21
CA SER A 235 -18.88 -2.67 -3.23
C SER A 235 -20.17 -3.01 -4.03
N ALA A 236 -20.17 -2.76 -5.34
CA ALA A 236 -21.37 -2.90 -6.16
C ALA A 236 -21.54 -4.30 -6.78
N GLY A 237 -20.44 -4.96 -7.17
CA GLY A 237 -20.43 -6.23 -7.86
C GLY A 237 -19.53 -7.29 -7.21
N LEU A 238 -19.51 -8.49 -7.82
CA LEU A 238 -18.65 -9.58 -7.33
C LEU A 238 -17.15 -9.24 -7.45
N ALA A 239 -16.76 -8.57 -8.53
CA ALA A 239 -15.37 -8.20 -8.78
C ALA A 239 -14.86 -7.21 -7.70
N GLU A 240 -15.65 -6.19 -7.37
CA GLU A 240 -15.35 -5.26 -6.29
C GLU A 240 -15.26 -5.97 -4.94
N LYS A 241 -16.17 -6.90 -4.65
CA LYS A 241 -16.15 -7.68 -3.40
C LYS A 241 -14.90 -8.55 -3.28
N ILE A 242 -14.49 -9.21 -4.38
CA ILE A 242 -13.25 -10.00 -4.43
C ILE A 242 -12.04 -9.09 -4.22
N PHE A 243 -11.99 -7.95 -4.90
CA PHE A 243 -10.91 -6.98 -4.74
C PHE A 243 -10.82 -6.47 -3.29
N LEU A 244 -11.96 -6.04 -2.71
CA LEU A 244 -12.04 -5.58 -1.32
C LEU A 244 -11.69 -6.69 -0.31
N PHE A 245 -11.99 -7.95 -0.62
CA PHE A 245 -11.55 -9.07 0.22
C PHE A 245 -10.03 -9.16 0.29
N PHE A 246 -9.34 -9.09 -0.86
CA PHE A 246 -7.87 -9.13 -0.90
C PHE A 246 -7.21 -7.87 -0.34
N THR A 247 -7.89 -6.73 -0.38
CA THR A 247 -7.40 -5.44 0.13
C THR A 247 -7.99 -5.08 1.51
N HIS A 248 -8.59 -6.06 2.21
CA HIS A 248 -9.16 -5.93 3.56
C HIS A 248 -10.18 -4.80 3.72
N GLY A 249 -10.85 -4.42 2.62
CA GLY A 249 -11.87 -3.38 2.61
C GLY A 249 -11.35 -1.95 2.76
N ASP A 250 -10.03 -1.74 2.68
CA ASP A 250 -9.42 -0.43 2.87
C ASP A 250 -10.00 0.64 1.95
N SER A 251 -10.00 0.37 0.67
CA SER A 251 -10.51 1.32 -0.33
C SER A 251 -12.00 1.61 -0.21
N GLN A 252 -12.75 0.94 0.67
CA GLN A 252 -14.19 1.15 0.82
C GLN A 252 -14.52 2.46 1.55
N GLU A 253 -13.68 2.85 2.51
CA GLU A 253 -13.89 4.03 3.36
C GLU A 253 -12.58 4.83 3.52
N HIS A 254 -11.73 4.85 2.51
CA HIS A 254 -10.38 5.41 2.62
C HIS A 254 -10.38 6.93 2.89
N VAL A 255 -11.40 7.65 2.45
CA VAL A 255 -11.59 9.06 2.79
C VAL A 255 -11.65 9.31 4.30
N LEU A 256 -12.15 8.37 5.10
CA LEU A 256 -12.14 8.48 6.57
C LEU A 256 -10.72 8.48 7.12
N HIS A 257 -9.84 7.70 6.52
CA HIS A 257 -8.44 7.67 6.88
C HIS A 257 -7.78 9.05 6.74
N HIS A 258 -8.13 9.82 5.70
CA HIS A 258 -7.62 11.16 5.47
C HIS A 258 -8.30 12.23 6.33
N THR A 259 -9.61 12.11 6.57
CA THR A 259 -10.39 13.17 7.23
C THR A 259 -10.53 12.96 8.74
N GLN A 260 -10.44 11.73 9.22
CA GLN A 260 -10.72 11.35 10.61
C GLN A 260 -9.69 10.34 11.13
N THR A 261 -8.41 10.58 10.93
CA THR A 261 -7.32 9.65 11.25
C THR A 261 -7.31 9.12 12.68
N LYS A 262 -7.88 9.85 13.65
CA LYS A 262 -7.96 9.41 15.05
C LYS A 262 -8.96 8.27 15.29
N TYR A 263 -9.95 8.15 14.43
CA TYR A 263 -11.11 7.28 14.65
C TYR A 263 -11.21 6.13 13.67
N TYR A 264 -10.38 6.15 12.62
CA TYR A 264 -10.37 5.12 11.61
C TYR A 264 -9.54 3.92 12.07
N LEU A 265 -10.20 2.77 12.23
CA LEU A 265 -9.58 1.47 12.52
C LEU A 265 -10.07 0.46 11.49
N ARG A 266 -9.18 0.01 10.64
CA ARG A 266 -9.44 -1.14 9.79
C ARG A 266 -9.47 -2.42 10.62
N PRO A 267 -10.30 -3.36 10.34
CA PRO A 267 -11.45 -3.42 9.42
C PRO A 267 -12.76 -3.02 10.11
N PHE A 268 -12.77 -1.97 10.88
CA PHE A 268 -13.94 -1.52 11.64
C PHE A 268 -14.71 -0.46 10.87
N THR A 269 -14.91 -0.69 9.56
CA THR A 269 -15.71 0.13 8.68
C THR A 269 -17.07 0.45 9.34
N GLY A 270 -17.55 1.66 9.16
CA GLY A 270 -18.75 2.15 9.84
C GLY A 270 -18.55 2.63 11.27
N ALA A 271 -17.31 2.65 11.80
CA ALA A 271 -17.03 3.19 13.13
C ALA A 271 -17.14 4.72 13.20
N ALA A 272 -17.03 5.40 12.06
CA ALA A 272 -17.18 6.84 11.94
C ALA A 272 -18.14 7.19 10.78
N PRO A 273 -18.85 8.33 10.85
CA PRO A 273 -19.72 8.77 9.75
C PRO A 273 -18.87 9.20 8.56
N MET A 274 -19.24 8.75 7.37
CA MET A 274 -18.64 9.19 6.12
C MET A 274 -18.91 10.69 5.87
N PRO A 275 -17.94 11.46 5.35
CA PRO A 275 -18.20 12.81 4.90
C PRO A 275 -19.32 12.85 3.84
N GLU A 276 -20.21 13.83 3.91
CA GLU A 276 -21.37 13.94 3.00
C GLU A 276 -20.98 13.96 1.52
N ARG A 277 -19.79 14.51 1.20
CA ARG A 277 -19.29 14.66 -0.16
C ARG A 277 -18.23 13.59 -0.53
N SER A 278 -18.32 12.41 0.04
CA SER A 278 -17.36 11.33 -0.27
C SER A 278 -17.49 10.88 -1.73
N MET A 279 -16.36 10.76 -2.42
CA MET A 279 -16.29 10.26 -3.79
C MET A 279 -16.31 8.73 -3.81
N TYR A 280 -17.20 8.15 -4.62
CA TYR A 280 -17.27 6.71 -4.84
C TYR A 280 -17.09 6.36 -6.31
N ILE A 281 -16.22 5.40 -6.59
CA ILE A 281 -16.02 4.82 -7.92
C ILE A 281 -16.26 3.31 -7.89
N ASN A 282 -16.46 2.70 -9.05
CA ASN A 282 -16.47 1.27 -9.25
C ASN A 282 -15.23 0.83 -10.07
N LEU A 283 -15.01 -0.47 -10.24
CA LEU A 283 -13.87 -0.97 -11.02
C LEU A 283 -13.90 -0.53 -12.49
N ARG A 284 -15.08 -0.32 -13.09
CA ARG A 284 -15.17 0.19 -14.45
C ARG A 284 -14.64 1.62 -14.57
N ASP A 285 -14.93 2.47 -13.59
CA ASP A 285 -14.41 3.84 -13.54
C ASP A 285 -12.90 3.84 -13.27
N TYR A 286 -12.45 2.95 -12.40
CA TYR A 286 -11.03 2.73 -12.18
C TYR A 286 -10.28 2.32 -13.47
N LEU A 287 -10.83 1.40 -14.26
CA LEU A 287 -10.23 1.02 -15.56
C LEU A 287 -10.13 2.22 -16.53
N LYS A 288 -11.09 3.16 -16.50
CA LYS A 288 -10.98 4.40 -17.28
C LYS A 288 -9.83 5.29 -16.78
N ILE A 289 -9.64 5.38 -15.44
CA ILE A 289 -8.52 6.10 -14.83
C ILE A 289 -7.20 5.48 -15.30
N LEU A 290 -7.03 4.16 -15.19
CA LEU A 290 -5.86 3.45 -15.70
C LEU A 290 -5.61 3.71 -17.18
N GLY A 291 -6.65 3.62 -18.00
CA GLY A 291 -6.54 3.91 -19.45
C GLY A 291 -6.03 5.33 -19.74
N ARG A 292 -6.44 6.33 -18.94
CA ARG A 292 -5.93 7.70 -19.03
C ARG A 292 -4.44 7.78 -18.64
N MET A 293 -4.06 7.14 -17.54
CA MET A 293 -2.67 7.07 -17.08
C MET A 293 -1.78 6.43 -18.13
N LEU A 294 -2.12 5.25 -18.61
CA LEU A 294 -1.35 4.49 -19.61
C LEU A 294 -1.26 5.21 -20.96
N ALA A 295 -2.25 6.02 -21.31
CA ALA A 295 -2.22 6.90 -22.49
C ALA A 295 -1.42 8.20 -22.26
N GLY A 296 -0.86 8.43 -21.07
CA GLY A 296 -0.14 9.63 -20.70
C GLY A 296 -0.99 10.90 -20.77
N LYS A 297 -2.28 10.78 -20.47
CA LYS A 297 -3.17 11.95 -20.32
C LYS A 297 -2.78 12.72 -19.06
N PRO A 298 -3.00 14.04 -19.03
CA PRO A 298 -2.86 14.83 -17.81
C PRO A 298 -3.74 14.28 -16.68
N ASP A 299 -3.37 14.62 -15.46
CA ASP A 299 -4.18 14.33 -14.28
C ASP A 299 -5.57 14.96 -14.42
N TYR A 300 -6.55 14.34 -13.78
CA TYR A 300 -7.86 14.93 -13.66
C TYR A 300 -7.78 16.09 -12.65
N TYR A 301 -8.00 17.30 -13.14
CA TYR A 301 -8.08 18.48 -12.30
C TYR A 301 -9.47 18.57 -11.68
N ALA A 302 -9.53 18.43 -10.36
CA ALA A 302 -10.77 18.57 -9.62
C ALA A 302 -10.92 20.01 -9.13
N ASN A 303 -12.08 20.61 -9.41
CA ASN A 303 -12.43 21.90 -8.80
C ASN A 303 -12.83 21.64 -7.33
N PRO A 304 -12.10 22.18 -6.35
CA PRO A 304 -12.37 21.95 -4.94
C PRO A 304 -13.74 22.40 -4.46
N ASP A 305 -14.35 23.38 -5.16
CA ASP A 305 -15.65 23.94 -4.81
C ASP A 305 -16.82 23.12 -5.40
N SER A 306 -16.55 22.22 -6.34
CA SER A 306 -17.55 21.29 -6.85
C SER A 306 -17.73 20.09 -5.93
N ALA A 307 -18.93 19.51 -5.89
CA ALA A 307 -19.10 18.22 -5.25
C ALA A 307 -18.31 17.15 -6.04
N PRO A 308 -17.62 16.21 -5.36
CA PRO A 308 -17.10 15.03 -6.02
C PRO A 308 -18.25 14.26 -6.69
N VAL A 309 -18.09 13.93 -7.96
CA VAL A 309 -19.13 13.29 -8.79
C VAL A 309 -18.97 11.77 -8.73
#